data_db06ff172718891339401d7686b1858b
#
_entry.id   db06ff172718891339401d7686b1858b
#
_cell.length_a   1.000
_cell.length_b   1.000
_cell.length_c   1.000
_cell.angle_alpha   90.00
_cell.angle_beta   90.00
_cell.angle_gamma   90.00
#
_symmetry.space_group_name_H-M   'P 1'
#
loop_
_entity.id
_entity.type
_entity.pdbx_description
1 polymer ?
#
loop_
_entity_poly.entity_id
_entity_poly.type
_entity_poly.pdbx_seq_one_letter_code
_entity_poly.pdbx_strand_id
1 'polypeptide(L)'
;MKPKHNTIRRKSFVILALVAVLFVLHALVSSNPAMAERVFTDNVMTQETAAVETSLNGVSDTPSVGQDFADGLYNFFAFTGFKNATRGNIIMILVAFVFIFLAIKFEFEPMLLIPIGTGIIIGNIPFLQTYTYNLNDVLAHLQELSDQGVLQSNLQEAQALMVSLFSGENIKIELDEALSRFNEMFASGAIILPEGMNETSAVATINEAFTLNIQTGIYQKGSVLNYLYFGVRQGIYPPLIFLGIGAMTDFSSLISQPRLMIIGASAQLGVFLTFIGALYLGFDFKEAGAIGIIGGADGPTAIFLSSKMAPHLLGPIAIAAYSYMALVPLIQPPIMRLLTTPKERVIHMKPPRQVSKTEKVCFPIVGLLLTTFISPSALPLLGMLFFGNLLKESGVTKRLANTASNALIDIVTILLGVTVGASTQADVFLTKESLLIFGLGALSFMIATAAGILCVKFMNLFLKEGDKINPLIGNAGVSAVPDSARVSQVEGQKYDPSNHLLMHAVAPNVAGVIGSAVAAGVLMSFFML
;
A
#
# COMPACT_ATOMS: atom_id res chain seq x y z
N MET A 1 29.61 31.32 1.23
CA MET A 1 28.98 30.02 1.52
C MET A 1 29.09 29.13 0.29
N LYS A 2 30.01 28.20 0.24
CA LYS A 2 30.11 27.24 -0.87
C LYS A 2 29.06 26.14 -0.73
N PRO A 3 28.44 25.69 -1.83
CA PRO A 3 27.13 25.10 -1.77
C PRO A 3 27.14 23.58 -1.48
N LYS A 4 26.08 23.15 -0.83
CA LYS A 4 25.63 21.77 -0.55
C LYS A 4 25.49 20.83 -1.78
N HIS A 5 26.10 21.15 -2.92
CA HIS A 5 25.98 20.37 -4.17
C HIS A 5 26.59 18.96 -4.07
N ASN A 6 27.67 18.79 -3.30
CA ASN A 6 28.28 17.47 -3.09
C ASN A 6 27.44 16.56 -2.16
N THR A 7 26.63 17.17 -1.30
CA THR A 7 25.77 16.41 -0.36
C THR A 7 24.60 15.75 -1.09
N ILE A 8 23.99 16.43 -2.08
CA ILE A 8 22.86 15.91 -2.86
C ILE A 8 23.33 14.77 -3.78
N ARG A 9 24.49 14.92 -4.47
CA ARG A 9 25.05 13.84 -5.31
C ARG A 9 25.45 12.60 -4.48
N ARG A 10 26.03 12.77 -3.29
CA ARG A 10 26.30 11.66 -2.36
C ARG A 10 25.01 11.02 -1.85
N LYS A 11 23.99 11.81 -1.52
CA LYS A 11 22.67 11.33 -1.11
C LYS A 11 22.01 10.48 -2.22
N SER A 12 22.02 10.97 -3.47
CA SER A 12 21.46 10.24 -4.62
C SER A 12 22.17 8.92 -4.90
N PHE A 13 23.50 8.88 -4.77
CA PHE A 13 24.27 7.67 -5.00
C PHE A 13 24.03 6.61 -3.92
N VAL A 14 23.95 7.00 -2.65
CA VAL A 14 23.67 6.09 -1.53
C VAL A 14 22.27 5.49 -1.64
N ILE A 15 21.30 6.28 -2.08
CA ILE A 15 19.91 5.81 -2.24
C ILE A 15 19.78 4.85 -3.43
N LEU A 16 20.40 5.19 -4.57
CA LEU A 16 20.44 4.29 -5.73
C LEU A 16 21.15 2.97 -5.37
N ALA A 17 22.22 3.04 -4.58
CA ALA A 17 22.91 1.87 -4.08
C ALA A 17 22.04 1.05 -3.11
N LEU A 18 21.28 1.71 -2.21
CA LEU A 18 20.36 1.03 -1.29
C LEU A 18 19.17 0.39 -2.02
N VAL A 19 18.57 1.09 -2.99
CA VAL A 19 17.52 0.53 -3.85
C VAL A 19 18.09 -0.63 -4.69
N ALA A 20 19.28 -0.49 -5.24
CA ALA A 20 19.96 -1.56 -5.96
C ALA A 20 20.28 -2.76 -5.04
N VAL A 21 20.69 -2.53 -3.80
CA VAL A 21 20.91 -3.58 -2.80
C VAL A 21 19.60 -4.30 -2.45
N LEU A 22 18.50 -3.56 -2.27
CA LEU A 22 17.17 -4.16 -2.07
C LEU A 22 16.74 -4.99 -3.28
N PHE A 23 16.98 -4.50 -4.50
CA PHE A 23 16.71 -5.24 -5.75
C PHE A 23 17.60 -6.47 -5.88
N VAL A 24 18.88 -6.37 -5.53
CA VAL A 24 19.83 -7.50 -5.57
C VAL A 24 19.51 -8.53 -4.50
N LEU A 25 19.18 -8.12 -3.29
CA LEU A 25 18.75 -9.02 -2.21
C LEU A 25 17.47 -9.74 -2.59
N HIS A 26 16.51 -9.03 -3.17
CA HIS A 26 15.27 -9.62 -3.67
C HIS A 26 15.51 -10.55 -4.88
N ALA A 27 16.35 -10.14 -5.83
CA ALA A 27 16.72 -10.98 -6.99
C ALA A 27 17.49 -12.25 -6.56
N LEU A 28 18.33 -12.17 -5.54
CA LEU A 28 19.05 -13.33 -4.98
C LEU A 28 18.09 -14.34 -4.30
N VAL A 29 17.02 -13.86 -3.68
CA VAL A 29 15.98 -14.72 -3.08
C VAL A 29 15.09 -15.35 -4.16
N SER A 30 14.67 -14.57 -5.16
CA SER A 30 13.76 -15.03 -6.21
C SER A 30 14.44 -15.80 -7.35
N SER A 31 15.76 -15.64 -7.57
CA SER A 31 16.48 -16.36 -8.62
C SER A 31 16.89 -17.79 -8.24
N ASN A 32 16.63 -18.22 -7.02
CA ASN A 32 16.96 -19.57 -6.57
C ASN A 32 15.68 -20.29 -6.08
N PRO A 33 14.92 -20.96 -6.99
CA PRO A 33 13.69 -21.65 -6.64
C PRO A 33 13.90 -22.73 -5.55
N ALA A 34 15.09 -23.34 -5.51
CA ALA A 34 15.50 -24.24 -4.44
C ALA A 34 15.70 -23.51 -3.07
N MET A 35 15.92 -22.20 -3.06
CA MET A 35 15.95 -21.39 -1.84
C MET A 35 14.54 -20.98 -1.38
N ALA A 36 13.64 -20.72 -2.31
CA ALA A 36 12.24 -20.45 -2.00
C ALA A 36 11.56 -21.69 -1.42
N GLU A 37 11.77 -22.85 -2.04
CA GLU A 37 11.23 -24.15 -1.60
C GLU A 37 11.80 -24.57 -0.24
N ARG A 38 13.11 -24.39 0.03
CA ARG A 38 13.72 -24.69 1.33
C ARG A 38 13.28 -23.74 2.45
N VAL A 39 12.89 -22.52 2.14
CA VAL A 39 12.33 -21.58 3.11
C VAL A 39 10.94 -22.03 3.59
N PHE A 40 10.20 -22.74 2.73
CA PHE A 40 8.87 -23.24 3.04
C PHE A 40 8.87 -24.68 3.61
N THR A 41 9.75 -25.57 3.15
CA THR A 41 9.70 -26.99 3.49
C THR A 41 10.54 -27.41 4.70
N ASP A 42 11.69 -26.76 4.97
CA ASP A 42 12.59 -27.20 6.04
C ASP A 42 12.12 -26.85 7.46
N ASN A 43 11.15 -25.94 7.64
CA ASN A 43 10.67 -25.56 8.95
C ASN A 43 9.40 -26.27 9.42
N VAL A 44 8.62 -26.87 8.53
CA VAL A 44 7.39 -27.57 8.88
C VAL A 44 7.63 -29.07 9.14
N MET A 45 8.46 -29.71 8.33
CA MET A 45 8.58 -31.17 8.36
C MET A 45 9.56 -31.77 9.41
N THR A 46 10.50 -31.00 9.98
CA THR A 46 11.53 -31.55 10.89
C THR A 46 11.23 -31.41 12.37
N GLN A 47 10.18 -30.68 12.76
CA GLN A 47 9.86 -30.48 14.18
C GLN A 47 8.70 -31.33 14.69
N GLU A 48 7.80 -31.83 13.83
CA GLU A 48 6.62 -32.59 14.27
C GLU A 48 6.95 -34.04 14.65
N THR A 49 7.88 -34.68 13.95
CA THR A 49 8.26 -36.07 14.27
C THR A 49 8.92 -36.24 15.65
N ALA A 50 9.63 -35.23 16.14
CA ALA A 50 10.28 -35.32 17.46
C ALA A 50 9.33 -35.06 18.63
N ALA A 51 8.26 -34.27 18.45
CA ALA A 51 7.29 -33.96 19.50
C ALA A 51 6.24 -35.09 19.69
N VAL A 52 5.86 -35.77 18.62
CA VAL A 52 4.86 -36.84 18.63
C VAL A 52 5.45 -38.15 19.19
N GLU A 53 6.73 -38.46 18.90
CA GLU A 53 7.37 -39.65 19.50
C GLU A 53 7.57 -39.54 21.03
N THR A 54 7.64 -38.34 21.60
CA THR A 54 7.79 -38.14 23.04
C THR A 54 6.46 -38.25 23.80
N SER A 55 5.33 -38.05 23.14
CA SER A 55 4.01 -38.08 23.80
C SER A 55 3.36 -39.47 23.89
N LEU A 56 3.85 -40.46 23.13
CA LEU A 56 3.27 -41.81 23.07
C LEU A 56 3.92 -42.83 24.05
N ASN A 57 5.01 -42.49 24.70
CA ASN A 57 5.77 -43.42 25.55
C ASN A 57 5.80 -43.06 27.05
N GLY A 58 4.83 -42.38 27.59
CA GLY A 58 4.93 -41.93 28.99
C GLY A 58 3.71 -42.12 29.86
N VAL A 59 3.35 -43.36 30.19
CA VAL A 59 2.56 -43.62 31.39
C VAL A 59 3.47 -44.28 32.42
N SER A 60 3.94 -43.52 33.37
CA SER A 60 4.46 -43.72 34.72
C SER A 60 5.82 -43.08 34.94
N ASP A 61 5.79 -41.87 35.47
CA ASP A 61 6.67 -41.41 36.56
C ASP A 61 6.26 -39.98 36.91
N THR A 62 6.10 -39.68 38.18
CA THR A 62 5.86 -38.31 38.66
C THR A 62 7.01 -37.41 38.22
N PRO A 63 6.75 -36.40 37.39
CA PRO A 63 7.82 -35.54 36.90
C PRO A 63 8.53 -34.84 38.06
N SER A 64 9.86 -34.85 38.04
CA SER A 64 10.61 -34.08 39.01
C SER A 64 10.49 -32.59 38.70
N VAL A 65 10.36 -31.73 39.70
CA VAL A 65 10.25 -30.26 39.57
C VAL A 65 11.36 -29.69 38.67
N GLY A 66 12.49 -30.38 38.55
CA GLY A 66 13.59 -30.01 37.66
C GLY A 66 13.34 -30.30 36.20
N GLN A 67 12.58 -31.36 35.86
CA GLN A 67 12.21 -31.66 34.47
C GLN A 67 11.12 -30.70 33.97
N ASP A 68 10.09 -30.45 34.79
CA ASP A 68 9.05 -29.47 34.45
C ASP A 68 9.62 -28.06 34.22
N PHE A 69 10.65 -27.66 34.98
CA PHE A 69 11.34 -26.39 34.78
C PHE A 69 12.17 -26.39 33.50
N ALA A 70 12.90 -27.47 33.18
CA ALA A 70 13.67 -27.60 31.97
C ALA A 70 12.77 -27.61 30.72
N ASP A 71 11.65 -28.34 30.79
CA ASP A 71 10.64 -28.39 29.73
C ASP A 71 9.94 -27.03 29.54
N GLY A 72 9.63 -26.35 30.65
CA GLY A 72 9.13 -24.98 30.62
C GLY A 72 10.11 -23.99 29.97
N LEU A 73 11.41 -24.13 30.26
CA LEU A 73 12.45 -23.29 29.64
C LEU A 73 12.63 -23.61 28.15
N TYR A 74 12.61 -24.88 27.79
CA TYR A 74 12.67 -25.32 26.40
C TYR A 74 11.46 -24.81 25.61
N ASN A 75 10.27 -24.95 26.13
CA ASN A 75 9.04 -24.45 25.54
C ASN A 75 9.09 -22.92 25.40
N PHE A 76 9.56 -22.20 26.43
CA PHE A 76 9.78 -20.76 26.32
C PHE A 76 10.71 -20.39 25.15
N PHE A 77 11.86 -21.07 25.02
CA PHE A 77 12.77 -20.84 23.89
C PHE A 77 12.14 -21.23 22.54
N ALA A 78 11.36 -22.29 22.49
CA ALA A 78 10.65 -22.73 21.30
C ALA A 78 9.65 -21.68 20.79
N PHE A 79 9.03 -20.93 21.71
CA PHE A 79 8.10 -19.84 21.36
C PHE A 79 8.80 -18.51 21.01
N THR A 80 10.12 -18.40 21.22
CA THR A 80 10.79 -17.12 20.92
C THR A 80 10.94 -16.89 19.42
N GLY A 81 10.81 -15.63 19.03
CA GLY A 81 11.10 -15.20 17.65
C GLY A 81 12.52 -15.51 17.18
N PHE A 82 13.49 -15.71 18.09
CA PHE A 82 14.86 -16.07 17.73
C PHE A 82 14.95 -17.47 17.10
N LYS A 83 14.18 -18.43 17.61
CA LYS A 83 14.17 -19.80 17.07
C LYS A 83 13.37 -19.86 15.76
N ASN A 84 12.31 -19.06 15.67
CA ASN A 84 11.34 -19.13 14.57
C ASN A 84 11.65 -18.12 13.43
N ALA A 85 12.73 -17.32 13.56
CA ALA A 85 13.08 -16.32 12.55
C ALA A 85 13.56 -16.97 11.24
N THR A 86 12.82 -16.78 10.19
CA THR A 86 13.21 -17.16 8.83
C THR A 86 14.16 -16.14 8.21
N ARG A 87 14.87 -16.53 7.13
CA ARG A 87 15.68 -15.58 6.36
C ARG A 87 14.84 -14.43 5.81
N GLY A 88 13.60 -14.70 5.41
CA GLY A 88 12.65 -13.69 4.94
C GLY A 88 12.34 -12.65 6.00
N ASN A 89 12.05 -13.07 7.24
CA ASN A 89 11.80 -12.14 8.35
C ASN A 89 13.01 -11.22 8.60
N ILE A 90 14.23 -11.77 8.58
CA ILE A 90 15.46 -10.97 8.77
C ILE A 90 15.62 -9.94 7.64
N ILE A 91 15.39 -10.34 6.39
CA ILE A 91 15.44 -9.43 5.23
C ILE A 91 14.41 -8.30 5.41
N MET A 92 13.18 -8.61 5.79
CA MET A 92 12.15 -7.59 5.99
C MET A 92 12.46 -6.65 7.15
N ILE A 93 13.05 -7.14 8.24
CA ILE A 93 13.53 -6.29 9.34
C ILE A 93 14.64 -5.36 8.84
N LEU A 94 15.56 -5.83 7.99
CA LEU A 94 16.57 -4.98 7.36
C LEU A 94 15.96 -3.93 6.44
N VAL A 95 14.93 -4.28 5.66
CA VAL A 95 14.14 -3.33 4.85
C VAL A 95 13.53 -2.25 5.74
N ALA A 96 12.96 -2.63 6.87
CA ALA A 96 12.40 -1.69 7.84
C ALA A 96 13.44 -0.72 8.39
N PHE A 97 14.64 -1.21 8.74
CA PHE A 97 15.74 -0.36 9.17
C PHE A 97 16.18 0.62 8.08
N VAL A 98 16.17 0.20 6.81
CA VAL A 98 16.45 1.10 5.68
C VAL A 98 15.41 2.21 5.61
N PHE A 99 14.12 1.90 5.75
CA PHE A 99 13.05 2.92 5.73
C PHE A 99 13.19 3.91 6.87
N ILE A 100 13.40 3.44 8.09
CA ILE A 100 13.62 4.29 9.27
C ILE A 100 14.88 5.14 9.08
N PHE A 101 15.97 4.56 8.57
CA PHE A 101 17.20 5.29 8.29
C PHE A 101 17.01 6.40 7.24
N LEU A 102 16.28 6.11 6.14
CA LEU A 102 15.96 7.10 5.11
C LEU A 102 15.13 8.25 5.70
N ALA A 103 14.15 7.93 6.52
CA ALA A 103 13.30 8.91 7.19
C ALA A 103 14.11 9.82 8.13
N ILE A 104 14.97 9.25 8.99
CA ILE A 104 15.71 10.02 9.99
C ILE A 104 16.89 10.77 9.36
N LYS A 105 17.69 10.10 8.49
CA LYS A 105 18.93 10.68 7.96
C LYS A 105 18.72 11.67 6.83
N PHE A 106 17.72 11.41 5.99
CA PHE A 106 17.46 12.22 4.80
C PHE A 106 16.16 13.01 4.87
N GLU A 107 15.39 12.86 5.96
CA GLU A 107 14.10 13.52 6.18
C GLU A 107 13.09 13.23 5.04
N PHE A 108 13.13 11.99 4.48
CA PHE A 108 12.20 11.55 3.46
C PHE A 108 10.91 11.06 4.12
N GLU A 109 9.82 11.80 3.95
CA GLU A 109 8.49 11.49 4.47
C GLU A 109 8.51 10.82 5.86
N PRO A 110 9.15 11.46 6.88
CA PRO A 110 9.37 10.81 8.17
C PRO A 110 8.05 10.43 8.89
N MET A 111 6.98 11.19 8.64
CA MET A 111 5.66 10.95 9.25
C MET A 111 5.04 9.64 8.78
N LEU A 112 5.41 9.12 7.62
CA LEU A 112 4.92 7.86 7.04
C LEU A 112 5.94 6.75 7.15
N LEU A 113 7.20 6.98 6.75
CA LEU A 113 8.21 5.92 6.70
C LEU A 113 8.58 5.38 8.08
N ILE A 114 8.53 6.18 9.15
CA ILE A 114 8.80 5.69 10.51
C ILE A 114 7.69 4.75 10.99
N PRO A 115 6.39 5.12 10.95
CA PRO A 115 5.31 4.19 11.27
C PRO A 115 5.31 2.92 10.42
N ILE A 116 5.52 3.03 9.09
CA ILE A 116 5.57 1.87 8.20
C ILE A 116 6.77 0.98 8.57
N GLY A 117 7.98 1.54 8.73
CA GLY A 117 9.15 0.76 9.12
C GLY A 117 8.97 0.06 10.47
N THR A 118 8.39 0.74 11.45
CA THR A 118 8.04 0.15 12.74
C THR A 118 7.02 -0.98 12.58
N GLY A 119 6.00 -0.77 11.75
CA GLY A 119 5.02 -1.80 11.41
C GLY A 119 5.67 -3.03 10.76
N ILE A 120 6.57 -2.84 9.78
CA ILE A 120 7.30 -3.95 9.14
C ILE A 120 8.09 -4.75 10.18
N ILE A 121 8.77 -4.11 11.14
CA ILE A 121 9.45 -4.82 12.23
C ILE A 121 8.44 -5.67 13.00
N ILE A 122 7.34 -5.08 13.46
CA ILE A 122 6.31 -5.76 14.23
C ILE A 122 5.74 -6.96 13.45
N GLY A 123 5.44 -6.76 12.13
CA GLY A 123 4.84 -7.78 11.26
C GLY A 123 5.78 -8.95 10.92
N ASN A 124 7.08 -8.76 11.08
CA ASN A 124 8.09 -9.76 10.75
C ASN A 124 8.82 -10.33 12.00
N ILE A 125 8.32 -10.07 13.21
CA ILE A 125 8.74 -10.82 14.41
C ILE A 125 7.94 -12.12 14.43
N PRO A 126 8.57 -13.27 14.16
CA PRO A 126 7.86 -14.53 14.17
C PRO A 126 7.58 -14.96 15.60
N PHE A 127 6.42 -15.53 15.84
CA PHE A 127 6.08 -16.22 17.06
C PHE A 127 5.28 -17.47 16.71
N LEU A 128 5.56 -18.53 17.41
CA LEU A 128 4.84 -19.78 17.22
C LEU A 128 3.43 -19.61 17.78
N GLN A 129 2.43 -19.71 16.94
CA GLN A 129 1.04 -19.84 17.36
C GLN A 129 0.53 -21.18 16.90
N THR A 130 0.24 -22.04 17.85
CA THR A 130 -0.54 -23.26 17.61
C THR A 130 -2.00 -22.84 17.43
N TYR A 131 -2.49 -22.88 16.21
CA TYR A 131 -3.90 -22.63 15.94
C TYR A 131 -4.67 -23.94 15.96
N THR A 132 -5.59 -24.03 16.89
CA THR A 132 -6.60 -25.07 16.88
C THR A 132 -7.91 -24.45 16.44
N TYR A 133 -8.44 -24.93 15.31
CA TYR A 133 -9.72 -24.45 14.77
C TYR A 133 -10.87 -25.32 15.24
N ASN A 134 -12.02 -24.70 15.56
CA ASN A 134 -13.25 -25.43 15.65
C ASN A 134 -14.04 -25.27 14.33
N LEU A 135 -14.96 -26.18 14.05
CA LEU A 135 -15.76 -26.19 12.84
C LEU A 135 -16.49 -24.85 12.60
N ASN A 136 -17.03 -24.24 13.67
CA ASN A 136 -17.76 -22.99 13.55
C ASN A 136 -16.86 -21.83 13.11
N ASP A 137 -15.59 -21.79 13.57
CA ASP A 137 -14.65 -20.76 13.17
C ASP A 137 -14.27 -20.92 11.68
N VAL A 138 -14.08 -22.17 11.22
CA VAL A 138 -13.77 -22.48 9.82
C VAL A 138 -14.97 -22.12 8.92
N LEU A 139 -16.18 -22.50 9.30
CA LEU A 139 -17.40 -22.17 8.54
C LEU A 139 -17.66 -20.66 8.46
N ALA A 140 -17.44 -19.94 9.58
CA ALA A 140 -17.56 -18.48 9.59
C ALA A 140 -16.53 -17.82 8.68
N HIS A 141 -15.31 -18.38 8.63
CA HIS A 141 -14.25 -17.88 7.78
C HIS A 141 -14.52 -18.14 6.29
N LEU A 142 -15.00 -19.33 5.94
CA LEU A 142 -15.45 -19.63 4.57
C LEU A 142 -16.55 -18.68 4.11
N GLN A 143 -17.49 -18.34 4.99
CA GLN A 143 -18.51 -17.34 4.69
C GLN A 143 -17.90 -15.97 4.42
N GLU A 144 -16.95 -15.54 5.26
CA GLU A 144 -16.24 -14.26 5.09
C GLU A 144 -15.46 -14.21 3.76
N LEU A 145 -14.79 -15.30 3.38
CA LEU A 145 -14.06 -15.42 2.11
C LEU A 145 -15.01 -15.36 0.90
N SER A 146 -16.16 -15.99 1.00
CA SER A 146 -17.19 -15.91 -0.05
C SER A 146 -17.75 -14.50 -0.19
N ASP A 147 -18.05 -13.83 0.93
CA ASP A 147 -18.56 -12.46 0.94
C ASP A 147 -17.53 -11.46 0.36
N GLN A 148 -16.25 -11.76 0.48
CA GLN A 148 -15.15 -10.97 -0.10
C GLN A 148 -14.86 -11.32 -1.57
N GLY A 149 -15.51 -12.35 -2.13
CA GLY A 149 -15.26 -12.83 -3.49
C GLY A 149 -13.89 -13.50 -3.67
N VAL A 150 -13.25 -13.93 -2.58
CA VAL A 150 -11.93 -14.57 -2.59
C VAL A 150 -12.05 -16.08 -2.75
N LEU A 151 -13.15 -16.68 -2.27
CA LEU A 151 -13.37 -18.11 -2.36
C LEU A 151 -13.65 -18.52 -3.81
N GLN A 152 -12.79 -19.39 -4.37
CA GLN A 152 -12.90 -19.86 -5.77
C GLN A 152 -13.92 -20.97 -5.96
N SER A 153 -14.29 -21.68 -4.88
CA SER A 153 -15.27 -22.77 -4.89
C SER A 153 -16.66 -22.28 -4.43
N ASN A 154 -17.70 -23.04 -4.79
CA ASN A 154 -19.04 -22.77 -4.31
C ASN A 154 -19.08 -22.89 -2.77
N LEU A 155 -19.54 -21.84 -2.07
CA LEU A 155 -19.60 -21.78 -0.61
C LEU A 155 -20.35 -22.97 0.01
N GLN A 156 -21.48 -23.38 -0.56
CA GLN A 156 -22.26 -24.49 -0.03
C GLN A 156 -21.51 -25.82 -0.12
N GLU A 157 -20.78 -26.03 -1.21
CA GLU A 157 -19.96 -27.22 -1.42
C GLU A 157 -18.74 -27.23 -0.49
N ALA A 158 -18.08 -26.08 -0.31
CA ALA A 158 -16.99 -25.92 0.62
C ALA A 158 -17.42 -26.16 2.08
N GLN A 159 -18.59 -25.62 2.47
CA GLN A 159 -19.16 -25.83 3.81
C GLN A 159 -19.54 -27.30 4.03
N ALA A 160 -20.14 -27.96 3.04
CA ALA A 160 -20.48 -29.39 3.13
C ALA A 160 -19.23 -30.27 3.28
N LEU A 161 -18.14 -29.95 2.56
CA LEU A 161 -16.85 -30.61 2.68
C LEU A 161 -16.29 -30.44 4.10
N MET A 162 -16.28 -29.21 4.63
CA MET A 162 -15.77 -28.96 5.97
C MET A 162 -16.61 -29.64 7.06
N VAL A 163 -17.94 -29.63 6.94
CA VAL A 163 -18.81 -30.37 7.87
C VAL A 163 -18.48 -31.87 7.84
N SER A 164 -18.21 -32.46 6.68
CA SER A 164 -17.84 -33.87 6.58
C SER A 164 -16.49 -34.19 7.26
N LEU A 165 -15.50 -33.31 7.12
CA LEU A 165 -14.20 -33.44 7.76
C LEU A 165 -14.26 -33.33 9.29
N PHE A 166 -15.14 -32.48 9.79
CA PHE A 166 -15.27 -32.18 11.23
C PHE A 166 -16.50 -32.82 11.89
N SER A 167 -17.14 -33.78 11.21
CA SER A 167 -18.36 -34.43 11.74
C SER A 167 -18.06 -35.17 13.04
N GLY A 168 -18.55 -34.62 14.15
CA GLY A 168 -18.50 -35.19 15.49
C GLY A 168 -17.70 -34.34 16.48
N GLU A 169 -18.37 -33.41 17.14
CA GLU A 169 -17.90 -32.56 18.25
C GLU A 169 -16.85 -31.49 17.91
N ASN A 170 -16.71 -30.46 18.76
CA ASN A 170 -15.76 -29.34 18.67
C ASN A 170 -14.29 -29.83 18.65
N ILE A 171 -13.87 -30.41 17.52
CA ILE A 171 -12.52 -30.92 17.33
C ILE A 171 -11.66 -29.74 16.90
N LYS A 172 -10.61 -29.52 17.66
CA LYS A 172 -9.53 -28.59 17.31
C LYS A 172 -8.57 -29.34 16.41
N ILE A 173 -8.44 -28.95 15.15
CA ILE A 173 -7.61 -29.60 14.14
C ILE A 173 -6.64 -28.58 13.55
N GLU A 174 -5.39 -28.99 13.33
CA GLU A 174 -4.38 -28.24 12.57
C GLU A 174 -4.52 -28.55 11.07
N LEU A 175 -3.97 -27.67 10.19
CA LEU A 175 -4.10 -27.81 8.74
C LEU A 175 -3.62 -29.18 8.25
N ASP A 176 -2.43 -29.63 8.70
CA ASP A 176 -1.84 -30.88 8.26
C ASP A 176 -2.67 -32.09 8.74
N GLU A 177 -3.24 -32.02 9.94
CA GLU A 177 -4.17 -33.00 10.46
C GLU A 177 -5.48 -32.98 9.65
N ALA A 178 -6.00 -31.80 9.29
CA ALA A 178 -7.18 -31.69 8.44
C ALA A 178 -6.95 -32.28 7.03
N LEU A 179 -5.78 -32.03 6.44
CA LEU A 179 -5.39 -32.60 5.14
C LEU A 179 -5.17 -34.11 5.20
N SER A 180 -4.51 -34.61 6.27
CA SER A 180 -4.32 -36.04 6.50
C SER A 180 -5.66 -36.74 6.64
N ARG A 181 -6.56 -36.18 7.45
CA ARG A 181 -7.91 -36.71 7.68
C ARG A 181 -8.77 -36.67 6.41
N PHE A 182 -8.64 -35.60 5.62
CA PHE A 182 -9.29 -35.54 4.30
C PHE A 182 -8.82 -36.66 3.39
N ASN A 183 -7.50 -36.87 3.26
CA ASN A 183 -6.93 -37.92 2.43
C ASN A 183 -7.35 -39.33 2.86
N GLU A 184 -7.39 -39.59 4.17
CA GLU A 184 -7.87 -40.86 4.74
C GLU A 184 -9.36 -41.11 4.44
N MET A 185 -10.20 -40.09 4.66
CA MET A 185 -11.64 -40.16 4.43
C MET A 185 -11.97 -40.26 2.94
N PHE A 186 -11.20 -39.59 2.08
CA PHE A 186 -11.34 -39.67 0.65
C PHE A 186 -10.92 -41.06 0.12
N ALA A 187 -9.75 -41.55 0.56
CA ALA A 187 -9.25 -42.89 0.19
C ALA A 187 -10.16 -44.03 0.66
N SER A 188 -10.82 -43.88 1.82
CA SER A 188 -11.78 -44.85 2.34
C SER A 188 -13.17 -44.74 1.71
N GLY A 189 -13.42 -43.73 0.88
CA GLY A 189 -14.75 -43.45 0.33
C GLY A 189 -15.77 -42.89 1.35
N ALA A 190 -15.31 -42.46 2.50
CA ALA A 190 -16.15 -41.85 3.54
C ALA A 190 -16.58 -40.42 3.19
N ILE A 191 -15.80 -39.75 2.32
CA ILE A 191 -16.16 -38.43 1.76
C ILE A 191 -16.51 -38.65 0.26
N ILE A 192 -17.70 -38.16 -0.11
CA ILE A 192 -18.10 -38.00 -1.50
C ILE A 192 -17.97 -36.49 -1.80
N LEU A 193 -17.07 -36.16 -2.73
CA LEU A 193 -16.88 -34.78 -3.14
C LEU A 193 -18.15 -34.25 -3.81
N PRO A 194 -18.53 -32.98 -3.55
CA PRO A 194 -19.63 -32.32 -4.24
C PRO A 194 -19.47 -32.33 -5.76
N GLU A 195 -20.60 -32.27 -6.47
CA GLU A 195 -20.64 -32.32 -7.94
C GLU A 195 -19.87 -31.12 -8.53
N GLY A 196 -18.82 -31.36 -9.31
CA GLY A 196 -17.93 -30.31 -9.86
C GLY A 196 -16.63 -30.07 -9.09
N MET A 197 -16.48 -30.60 -7.88
CA MET A 197 -15.26 -30.52 -7.08
C MET A 197 -14.41 -31.78 -7.25
N ASN A 198 -13.15 -31.60 -7.62
CA ASN A 198 -12.16 -32.69 -7.65
C ASN A 198 -11.26 -32.63 -6.40
N GLU A 199 -10.45 -33.68 -6.19
CA GLU A 199 -9.53 -33.75 -5.05
C GLU A 199 -8.61 -32.52 -4.95
N THR A 200 -8.06 -32.07 -6.07
CA THR A 200 -7.20 -30.87 -6.10
C THR A 200 -7.95 -29.61 -5.67
N SER A 201 -9.20 -29.45 -6.12
CA SER A 201 -10.04 -28.30 -5.72
C SER A 201 -10.44 -28.40 -4.25
N ALA A 202 -10.71 -29.61 -3.73
CA ALA A 202 -11.02 -29.82 -2.33
C ALA A 202 -9.83 -29.49 -1.42
N VAL A 203 -8.63 -29.95 -1.77
CA VAL A 203 -7.38 -29.61 -1.06
C VAL A 203 -7.11 -28.12 -1.12
N ALA A 204 -7.33 -27.47 -2.28
CA ALA A 204 -7.19 -26.01 -2.41
C ALA A 204 -8.17 -25.29 -1.49
N THR A 205 -9.42 -25.73 -1.40
CA THR A 205 -10.45 -25.14 -0.50
C THR A 205 -10.07 -25.30 0.98
N ILE A 206 -9.55 -26.48 1.37
CA ILE A 206 -9.06 -26.70 2.74
C ILE A 206 -7.89 -25.76 3.03
N ASN A 207 -6.90 -25.72 2.14
CA ASN A 207 -5.77 -24.80 2.25
C ASN A 207 -6.22 -23.35 2.34
N GLU A 208 -7.17 -22.92 1.53
CA GLU A 208 -7.71 -21.57 1.51
C GLU A 208 -8.38 -21.24 2.85
N ALA A 209 -9.19 -22.16 3.38
CA ALA A 209 -9.85 -22.00 4.68
C ALA A 209 -8.87 -21.91 5.86
N PHE A 210 -7.76 -22.64 5.82
CA PHE A 210 -6.77 -22.70 6.89
C PHE A 210 -5.62 -21.70 6.69
N THR A 211 -5.16 -21.47 5.46
CA THR A 211 -3.99 -20.59 5.17
C THR A 211 -4.28 -19.12 5.39
N LEU A 212 -5.50 -18.65 5.09
CA LEU A 212 -5.89 -17.25 5.38
C LEU A 212 -5.93 -16.95 6.89
N ASN A 213 -6.09 -17.96 7.73
CA ASN A 213 -5.97 -17.80 9.18
C ASN A 213 -4.50 -17.80 9.68
N ILE A 214 -3.57 -18.41 8.94
CA ILE A 214 -2.13 -18.43 9.30
C ILE A 214 -1.47 -17.07 9.01
N GLN A 215 -1.94 -16.32 8.01
CA GLN A 215 -1.49 -14.94 7.76
C GLN A 215 -1.81 -13.97 8.91
N THR A 216 -2.57 -14.39 9.89
CA THR A 216 -3.09 -13.53 10.95
C THR A 216 -2.29 -13.52 12.24
N GLY A 217 -1.05 -14.03 12.29
CA GLY A 217 -0.28 -14.04 13.52
C GLY A 217 -0.38 -12.76 14.35
N ILE A 218 -0.23 -11.60 13.75
CA ILE A 218 -0.41 -10.27 14.37
C ILE A 218 -1.85 -9.77 14.25
N TYR A 219 -2.57 -10.22 13.22
CA TYR A 219 -3.96 -9.86 12.95
C TYR A 219 -4.97 -10.88 13.47
N GLN A 220 -4.57 -11.72 14.43
CA GLN A 220 -5.45 -12.68 15.07
C GLN A 220 -6.75 -12.00 15.49
N LYS A 221 -7.88 -12.64 15.21
CA LYS A 221 -9.22 -12.16 15.57
C LYS A 221 -9.24 -11.78 17.04
N GLY A 222 -9.60 -10.53 17.36
CA GLY A 222 -9.56 -10.00 18.72
C GLY A 222 -8.25 -9.30 19.14
N SER A 223 -7.18 -9.35 18.34
CA SER A 223 -5.96 -8.57 18.63
C SER A 223 -6.15 -7.08 18.31
N VAL A 224 -5.41 -6.23 19.01
CA VAL A 224 -5.44 -4.76 18.76
C VAL A 224 -5.08 -4.44 17.30
N LEU A 225 -4.06 -5.08 16.75
CA LEU A 225 -3.65 -4.86 15.36
C LEU A 225 -4.72 -5.32 14.36
N ASN A 226 -5.46 -6.40 14.65
CA ASN A 226 -6.59 -6.81 13.82
C ASN A 226 -7.68 -5.73 13.75
N TYR A 227 -8.06 -5.15 14.89
CA TYR A 227 -9.03 -4.06 14.92
C TYR A 227 -8.53 -2.80 14.20
N LEU A 228 -7.26 -2.47 14.33
CA LEU A 228 -6.68 -1.34 13.60
C LEU A 228 -6.60 -1.64 12.09
N TYR A 229 -6.18 -2.85 11.71
CA TYR A 229 -6.12 -3.27 10.31
C TYR A 229 -7.50 -3.31 9.63
N PHE A 230 -8.55 -3.56 10.40
CA PHE A 230 -9.93 -3.43 9.91
C PHE A 230 -10.19 -2.06 9.27
N GLY A 231 -9.66 -0.97 9.85
CA GLY A 231 -9.76 0.36 9.26
C GLY A 231 -9.09 0.50 7.90
N VAL A 232 -8.01 -0.27 7.64
CA VAL A 232 -7.36 -0.36 6.32
C VAL A 232 -8.21 -1.16 5.34
N ARG A 233 -8.62 -2.37 5.72
CA ARG A 233 -9.44 -3.27 4.88
C ARG A 233 -10.77 -2.64 4.47
N GLN A 234 -11.42 -1.94 5.39
CA GLN A 234 -12.69 -1.25 5.11
C GLN A 234 -12.51 0.07 4.37
N GLY A 235 -11.25 0.54 4.18
CA GLY A 235 -10.97 1.80 3.51
C GLY A 235 -11.40 3.02 4.32
N ILE A 236 -11.33 2.97 5.67
CA ILE A 236 -11.73 4.06 6.57
C ILE A 236 -10.64 5.13 6.64
N TYR A 237 -9.38 4.74 6.73
CA TYR A 237 -8.26 5.68 6.93
C TYR A 237 -8.01 6.61 5.74
N PRO A 238 -8.04 6.15 4.48
CA PRO A 238 -7.79 7.02 3.35
C PRO A 238 -8.75 8.23 3.26
N PRO A 239 -10.07 8.09 3.38
CA PRO A 239 -10.98 9.22 3.44
C PRO A 239 -10.68 10.20 4.59
N LEU A 240 -10.29 9.70 5.78
CA LEU A 240 -9.93 10.56 6.90
C LEU A 240 -8.63 11.35 6.64
N ILE A 241 -7.66 10.75 5.94
CA ILE A 241 -6.48 11.48 5.46
C ILE A 241 -6.89 12.56 4.45
N PHE A 242 -7.80 12.26 3.52
CA PHE A 242 -8.33 13.23 2.57
C PHE A 242 -9.06 14.40 3.25
N LEU A 243 -9.75 14.15 4.37
CA LEU A 243 -10.33 15.22 5.20
C LEU A 243 -9.23 16.17 5.71
N GLY A 244 -8.14 15.63 6.24
CA GLY A 244 -7.00 16.41 6.71
C GLY A 244 -6.32 17.17 5.57
N ILE A 245 -6.05 16.52 4.45
CA ILE A 245 -5.47 17.15 3.24
C ILE A 245 -6.38 18.30 2.77
N GLY A 246 -7.70 18.11 2.72
CA GLY A 246 -8.65 19.14 2.36
C GLY A 246 -8.60 20.36 3.29
N ALA A 247 -8.51 20.12 4.60
CA ALA A 247 -8.39 21.17 5.60
C ALA A 247 -7.03 21.92 5.56
N MET A 248 -5.97 21.26 5.08
CA MET A 248 -4.66 21.91 4.87
C MET A 248 -4.60 22.70 3.57
N THR A 249 -5.25 22.21 2.51
CA THR A 249 -5.10 22.69 1.13
C THR A 249 -5.69 24.09 0.95
N ASP A 250 -4.97 24.93 0.21
CA ASP A 250 -5.49 26.20 -0.33
C ASP A 250 -5.74 26.06 -1.83
N PHE A 251 -7.00 26.00 -2.21
CA PHE A 251 -7.42 25.89 -3.61
C PHE A 251 -7.36 27.22 -4.38
N SER A 252 -6.94 28.33 -3.76
CA SER A 252 -6.90 29.65 -4.39
C SER A 252 -6.11 29.66 -5.70
N SER A 253 -4.96 28.97 -5.72
CA SER A 253 -4.14 28.85 -6.94
C SER A 253 -4.89 28.16 -8.08
N LEU A 254 -5.66 27.12 -7.76
CA LEU A 254 -6.47 26.37 -8.72
C LEU A 254 -7.66 27.19 -9.22
N ILE A 255 -8.36 27.87 -8.32
CA ILE A 255 -9.49 28.76 -8.65
C ILE A 255 -9.03 29.93 -9.51
N SER A 256 -7.84 30.49 -9.24
CA SER A 256 -7.30 31.61 -9.99
C SER A 256 -6.84 31.24 -11.40
N GLN A 257 -6.35 30.03 -11.61
CA GLN A 257 -5.82 29.54 -12.88
C GLN A 257 -6.35 28.12 -13.21
N PRO A 258 -7.65 27.97 -13.54
CA PRO A 258 -8.27 26.65 -13.77
C PRO A 258 -7.61 25.85 -14.90
N ARG A 259 -7.00 26.51 -15.88
CA ARG A 259 -6.26 25.84 -16.97
C ARG A 259 -5.14 24.92 -16.48
N LEU A 260 -4.59 25.17 -15.29
CA LEU A 260 -3.55 24.32 -14.70
C LEU A 260 -4.08 22.97 -14.22
N MET A 261 -5.42 22.79 -14.13
CA MET A 261 -6.04 21.49 -13.85
C MET A 261 -5.70 20.45 -14.93
N ILE A 262 -5.53 20.88 -16.18
CA ILE A 262 -5.19 20.00 -17.31
C ILE A 262 -3.86 19.29 -17.05
N ILE A 263 -2.92 19.94 -16.35
CA ILE A 263 -1.62 19.35 -15.99
C ILE A 263 -1.81 18.18 -15.02
N GLY A 264 -2.65 18.36 -13.98
CA GLY A 264 -2.99 17.28 -13.05
C GLY A 264 -3.72 16.12 -13.74
N ALA A 265 -4.65 16.44 -14.65
CA ALA A 265 -5.33 15.43 -15.46
C ALA A 265 -4.36 14.66 -16.37
N SER A 266 -3.39 15.34 -17.00
CA SER A 266 -2.40 14.71 -17.89
C SER A 266 -1.46 13.75 -17.14
N ALA A 267 -1.13 14.04 -15.88
CA ALA A 267 -0.32 13.17 -15.06
C ALA A 267 -1.01 11.81 -14.79
N GLN A 268 -2.34 11.74 -14.87
CA GLN A 268 -3.07 10.47 -14.75
C GLN A 268 -2.81 9.49 -15.90
N LEU A 269 -2.16 9.92 -16.99
CA LEU A 269 -1.64 8.99 -18.00
C LEU A 269 -0.70 7.94 -17.36
N GLY A 270 0.03 8.28 -16.30
CA GLY A 270 0.80 7.32 -15.54
C GLY A 270 -0.06 6.18 -15.00
N VAL A 271 -1.24 6.47 -14.45
CA VAL A 271 -2.18 5.48 -13.91
C VAL A 271 -2.63 4.52 -15.03
N PHE A 272 -3.15 5.06 -16.14
CA PHE A 272 -3.73 4.22 -17.19
C PHE A 272 -2.67 3.43 -17.98
N LEU A 273 -1.49 4.00 -18.22
CA LEU A 273 -0.41 3.26 -18.88
C LEU A 273 0.16 2.16 -17.99
N THR A 274 0.19 2.37 -16.68
CA THR A 274 0.61 1.31 -15.75
C THR A 274 -0.43 0.22 -15.62
N PHE A 275 -1.71 0.56 -15.64
CA PHE A 275 -2.81 -0.40 -15.72
C PHE A 275 -2.63 -1.33 -16.95
N ILE A 276 -2.40 -0.75 -18.13
CA ILE A 276 -2.14 -1.53 -19.35
C ILE A 276 -0.87 -2.36 -19.21
N GLY A 277 0.20 -1.81 -18.65
CA GLY A 277 1.45 -2.51 -18.39
C GLY A 277 1.28 -3.70 -17.44
N ALA A 278 0.47 -3.56 -16.40
CA ALA A 278 0.17 -4.63 -15.45
C ALA A 278 -0.61 -5.78 -16.12
N LEU A 279 -1.61 -5.45 -16.95
CA LEU A 279 -2.33 -6.46 -17.75
C LEU A 279 -1.38 -7.22 -18.69
N TYR A 280 -0.45 -6.51 -19.33
CA TYR A 280 0.54 -7.14 -20.21
C TYR A 280 1.50 -8.09 -19.46
N LEU A 281 1.76 -7.82 -18.18
CA LEU A 281 2.57 -8.67 -17.31
C LEU A 281 1.80 -9.85 -16.70
N GLY A 282 0.49 -9.98 -16.99
CA GLY A 282 -0.34 -11.11 -16.58
C GLY A 282 -1.14 -10.93 -15.30
N PHE A 283 -1.19 -9.71 -14.74
CA PHE A 283 -2.11 -9.39 -13.64
C PHE A 283 -3.56 -9.33 -14.14
N ASP A 284 -4.51 -9.68 -13.28
CA ASP A 284 -5.92 -9.55 -13.61
C ASP A 284 -6.38 -8.08 -13.67
N PHE A 285 -7.63 -7.84 -14.10
CA PHE A 285 -8.16 -6.47 -14.25
C PHE A 285 -8.23 -5.71 -12.92
N LYS A 286 -8.57 -6.37 -11.80
CA LYS A 286 -8.67 -5.75 -10.48
C LYS A 286 -7.29 -5.46 -9.92
N GLU A 287 -6.37 -6.42 -10.02
CA GLU A 287 -4.97 -6.26 -9.65
C GLU A 287 -4.30 -5.15 -10.45
N ALA A 288 -4.47 -5.18 -11.78
CA ALA A 288 -3.90 -4.18 -12.67
C ALA A 288 -4.43 -2.77 -12.36
N GLY A 289 -5.73 -2.65 -12.01
CA GLY A 289 -6.32 -1.39 -11.55
C GLY A 289 -5.68 -0.90 -10.24
N ALA A 290 -5.52 -1.80 -9.27
CA ALA A 290 -4.88 -1.49 -8.00
C ALA A 290 -3.39 -1.13 -8.14
N ILE A 291 -2.67 -1.78 -9.06
CA ILE A 291 -1.26 -1.46 -9.38
C ILE A 291 -1.18 -0.13 -10.14
N GLY A 292 -2.07 0.08 -11.12
CA GLY A 292 -2.09 1.27 -11.96
C GLY A 292 -2.15 2.58 -11.16
N ILE A 293 -2.93 2.60 -10.08
CA ILE A 293 -3.14 3.81 -9.28
C ILE A 293 -1.86 4.34 -8.60
N ILE A 294 -0.82 3.51 -8.45
CA ILE A 294 0.50 3.93 -7.94
C ILE A 294 1.03 5.10 -8.78
N GLY A 295 0.71 5.13 -10.09
CA GLY A 295 1.10 6.20 -11.00
C GLY A 295 0.53 7.57 -10.68
N GLY A 296 -0.56 7.63 -9.93
CA GLY A 296 -1.09 8.89 -9.40
C GLY A 296 -0.18 9.51 -8.34
N ALA A 297 0.74 8.74 -7.76
CA ALA A 297 1.59 9.11 -6.62
C ALA A 297 0.78 9.61 -5.41
N ASP A 298 -0.30 8.90 -5.12
CA ASP A 298 -1.25 9.19 -4.04
C ASP A 298 -1.40 7.95 -3.15
N GLY A 299 -0.65 7.93 -2.05
CA GLY A 299 -0.62 6.80 -1.13
C GLY A 299 -1.99 6.43 -0.56
N PRO A 300 -2.75 7.37 0.00
CA PRO A 300 -4.10 7.10 0.50
C PRO A 300 -5.04 6.54 -0.56
N THR A 301 -5.03 7.08 -1.79
CA THR A 301 -5.83 6.56 -2.90
C THR A 301 -5.40 5.15 -3.31
N ALA A 302 -4.09 4.88 -3.31
CA ALA A 302 -3.56 3.54 -3.61
C ALA A 302 -4.05 2.50 -2.60
N ILE A 303 -4.02 2.83 -1.30
CA ILE A 303 -4.56 1.96 -0.25
C ILE A 303 -6.07 1.77 -0.39
N PHE A 304 -6.81 2.85 -0.64
CA PHE A 304 -8.26 2.78 -0.80
C PHE A 304 -8.65 1.85 -1.94
N LEU A 305 -8.02 2.01 -3.10
CA LEU A 305 -8.34 1.21 -4.27
C LEU A 305 -7.90 -0.25 -4.09
N SER A 306 -6.67 -0.50 -3.62
CA SER A 306 -6.15 -1.85 -3.42
C SER A 306 -6.93 -2.61 -2.34
N SER A 307 -7.38 -1.95 -1.26
CA SER A 307 -8.22 -2.59 -0.24
C SER A 307 -9.56 -3.10 -0.79
N LYS A 308 -10.05 -2.54 -1.90
CA LYS A 308 -11.32 -2.93 -2.54
C LYS A 308 -11.12 -3.87 -3.72
N MET A 309 -10.08 -3.67 -4.54
CA MET A 309 -9.89 -4.41 -5.80
C MET A 309 -8.91 -5.58 -5.67
N ALA A 310 -7.85 -5.44 -4.87
CA ALA A 310 -6.80 -6.46 -4.70
C ALA A 310 -6.26 -6.46 -3.26
N PRO A 311 -7.05 -6.90 -2.26
CA PRO A 311 -6.65 -6.86 -0.84
C PRO A 311 -5.36 -7.62 -0.55
N HIS A 312 -5.07 -8.71 -1.27
CA HIS A 312 -3.85 -9.50 -1.13
C HIS A 312 -2.58 -8.77 -1.60
N LEU A 313 -2.70 -7.80 -2.52
CA LEU A 313 -1.60 -6.94 -2.98
C LEU A 313 -1.50 -5.61 -2.21
N LEU A 314 -2.36 -5.36 -1.22
CA LEU A 314 -2.43 -4.08 -0.51
C LEU A 314 -1.08 -3.70 0.12
N GLY A 315 -0.41 -4.63 0.80
CA GLY A 315 0.90 -4.38 1.41
C GLY A 315 1.97 -3.93 0.40
N PRO A 316 2.28 -4.73 -0.63
CA PRO A 316 3.21 -4.36 -1.69
C PRO A 316 2.86 -3.05 -2.40
N ILE A 317 1.59 -2.82 -2.75
CA ILE A 317 1.12 -1.60 -3.42
C ILE A 317 1.31 -0.37 -2.52
N ALA A 318 0.93 -0.46 -1.24
CA ALA A 318 1.07 0.63 -0.31
C ALA A 318 2.54 1.02 -0.09
N ILE A 319 3.42 0.03 0.12
CA ILE A 319 4.86 0.30 0.28
C ILE A 319 5.46 0.89 -1.01
N ALA A 320 5.10 0.37 -2.18
CA ALA A 320 5.55 0.94 -3.44
C ALA A 320 5.11 2.41 -3.56
N ALA A 321 3.81 2.71 -3.36
CA ALA A 321 3.28 4.06 -3.47
C ALA A 321 3.98 5.04 -2.52
N TYR A 322 4.12 4.70 -1.24
CA TYR A 322 4.78 5.58 -0.27
C TYR A 322 6.29 5.69 -0.48
N SER A 323 6.96 4.61 -0.91
CA SER A 323 8.38 4.66 -1.25
C SER A 323 8.66 5.63 -2.40
N TYR A 324 7.81 5.63 -3.44
CA TYR A 324 7.96 6.57 -4.56
C TYR A 324 7.62 8.01 -4.19
N MET A 325 6.62 8.22 -3.32
CA MET A 325 6.36 9.56 -2.75
C MET A 325 7.59 10.09 -2.02
N ALA A 326 8.24 9.29 -1.18
CA ALA A 326 9.46 9.66 -0.49
C ALA A 326 10.64 9.94 -1.45
N LEU A 327 10.67 9.29 -2.60
CA LEU A 327 11.72 9.44 -3.62
C LEU A 327 11.43 10.55 -4.65
N VAL A 328 10.32 11.27 -4.54
CA VAL A 328 9.95 12.41 -5.42
C VAL A 328 11.11 13.39 -5.66
N PRO A 329 11.83 13.89 -4.61
CA PRO A 329 12.92 14.84 -4.80
C PRO A 329 14.13 14.26 -5.56
N LEU A 330 14.20 12.95 -5.70
CA LEU A 330 15.27 12.24 -6.39
C LEU A 330 14.89 11.91 -7.83
N ILE A 331 13.68 11.39 -8.04
CA ILE A 331 13.21 10.87 -9.34
C ILE A 331 12.82 12.00 -10.29
N GLN A 332 12.13 13.03 -9.83
CA GLN A 332 11.62 14.09 -10.69
C GLN A 332 12.67 14.99 -11.33
N PRO A 333 13.72 15.50 -10.63
CA PRO A 333 14.65 16.45 -11.22
C PRO A 333 15.40 15.95 -12.46
N PRO A 334 15.86 14.69 -12.55
CA PRO A 334 16.43 14.16 -13.79
C PRO A 334 15.48 14.21 -14.98
N ILE A 335 14.21 13.84 -14.78
CA ILE A 335 13.16 13.86 -15.81
C ILE A 335 12.86 15.29 -16.24
N MET A 336 12.74 16.20 -15.28
CA MET A 336 12.53 17.63 -15.55
C MET A 336 13.66 18.21 -16.42
N ARG A 337 14.91 17.86 -16.10
CA ARG A 337 16.07 18.32 -16.88
C ARG A 337 16.15 17.70 -18.26
N LEU A 338 15.77 16.45 -18.40
CA LEU A 338 15.75 15.75 -19.69
C LEU A 338 14.72 16.36 -20.64
N LEU A 339 13.54 16.72 -20.11
CA LEU A 339 12.41 17.15 -20.92
C LEU A 339 12.31 18.67 -21.10
N THR A 340 13.13 19.48 -20.43
CA THR A 340 13.08 20.94 -20.52
C THR A 340 14.41 21.55 -20.94
N THR A 341 14.37 22.63 -21.69
CA THR A 341 15.55 23.41 -22.09
C THR A 341 15.88 24.46 -21.02
N PRO A 342 17.14 24.96 -20.95
CA PRO A 342 17.50 26.05 -20.04
C PRO A 342 16.66 27.31 -20.20
N LYS A 343 16.24 27.63 -21.45
CA LYS A 343 15.36 28.79 -21.74
C LYS A 343 13.96 28.60 -21.15
N GLU A 344 13.41 27.40 -21.19
CA GLU A 344 12.08 27.11 -20.66
C GLU A 344 12.05 27.15 -19.12
N ARG A 345 13.17 26.80 -18.47
CA ARG A 345 13.27 26.74 -16.99
C ARG A 345 13.24 28.11 -16.31
N VAL A 346 13.59 29.16 -17.05
CA VAL A 346 13.60 30.55 -16.55
C VAL A 346 12.35 31.35 -16.92
N ILE A 347 11.31 30.71 -17.48
CA ILE A 347 10.04 31.36 -17.75
C ILE A 347 9.41 31.85 -16.45
N HIS A 348 9.18 33.16 -16.35
CA HIS A 348 8.43 33.77 -15.25
C HIS A 348 6.95 33.75 -15.54
N MET A 349 6.17 33.27 -14.56
CA MET A 349 4.72 33.25 -14.65
C MET A 349 4.11 34.50 -14.01
N LYS A 350 3.02 34.99 -14.56
CA LYS A 350 2.27 36.10 -13.96
C LYS A 350 1.70 35.66 -12.60
N PRO A 351 1.74 36.52 -11.57
CA PRO A 351 1.17 36.19 -10.26
C PRO A 351 -0.31 35.83 -10.40
N PRO A 352 -0.82 34.87 -9.61
CA PRO A 352 -2.23 34.48 -9.61
C PRO A 352 -3.12 35.66 -9.17
N ARG A 353 -4.34 35.73 -9.71
CA ARG A 353 -5.33 36.70 -9.25
C ARG A 353 -5.75 36.44 -7.80
N GLN A 354 -6.16 37.48 -7.11
CA GLN A 354 -6.77 37.33 -5.79
C GLN A 354 -8.15 36.65 -5.93
N VAL A 355 -8.42 35.67 -5.10
CA VAL A 355 -9.67 34.91 -5.05
C VAL A 355 -10.54 35.44 -3.92
N SER A 356 -11.80 35.71 -4.19
CA SER A 356 -12.76 36.19 -3.19
C SER A 356 -13.12 35.10 -2.19
N LYS A 357 -13.57 35.49 -0.98
CA LYS A 357 -14.02 34.55 0.04
C LYS A 357 -15.20 33.70 -0.45
N THR A 358 -16.11 34.29 -1.20
CA THR A 358 -17.26 33.56 -1.77
C THR A 358 -16.82 32.46 -2.72
N GLU A 359 -15.86 32.74 -3.62
CA GLU A 359 -15.30 31.72 -4.52
C GLU A 359 -14.66 30.58 -3.74
N LYS A 360 -13.91 30.87 -2.66
CA LYS A 360 -13.26 29.86 -1.82
C LYS A 360 -14.27 28.96 -1.10
N VAL A 361 -15.42 29.49 -0.67
CA VAL A 361 -16.49 28.70 -0.01
C VAL A 361 -17.33 27.91 -1.02
N CYS A 362 -17.62 28.49 -2.19
CA CYS A 362 -18.41 27.83 -3.22
C CYS A 362 -17.63 26.71 -3.92
N PHE A 363 -16.31 26.87 -4.09
CA PHE A 363 -15.47 25.91 -4.82
C PHE A 363 -15.56 24.48 -4.30
N PRO A 364 -15.40 24.19 -3.00
CA PRO A 364 -15.49 22.81 -2.51
C PRO A 364 -16.88 22.21 -2.69
N ILE A 365 -17.95 22.99 -2.64
CA ILE A 365 -19.32 22.51 -2.86
C ILE A 365 -19.51 22.13 -4.33
N VAL A 366 -19.14 23.03 -5.24
CA VAL A 366 -19.24 22.80 -6.70
C VAL A 366 -18.31 21.66 -7.13
N GLY A 367 -17.08 21.66 -6.61
CA GLY A 367 -16.08 20.62 -6.88
C GLY A 367 -16.57 19.23 -6.43
N LEU A 368 -17.15 19.14 -5.23
CA LEU A 368 -17.75 17.92 -4.72
C LEU A 368 -18.84 17.40 -5.67
N LEU A 369 -19.82 18.23 -5.97
CA LEU A 369 -20.94 17.85 -6.83
C LEU A 369 -20.44 17.42 -8.22
N LEU A 370 -19.61 18.24 -8.86
CA LEU A 370 -19.13 17.95 -10.21
C LEU A 370 -18.34 16.63 -10.26
N THR A 371 -17.39 16.43 -9.36
CA THR A 371 -16.53 15.25 -9.39
C THR A 371 -17.25 13.97 -9.02
N THR A 372 -18.20 14.02 -8.07
CA THR A 372 -18.97 12.84 -7.64
C THR A 372 -20.09 12.48 -8.63
N PHE A 373 -20.65 13.44 -9.37
CA PHE A 373 -21.54 13.10 -10.49
C PHE A 373 -20.79 12.42 -11.64
N ILE A 374 -19.50 12.76 -11.87
CA ILE A 374 -18.69 12.10 -12.90
C ILE A 374 -18.22 10.72 -12.41
N SER A 375 -17.81 10.59 -11.14
CA SER A 375 -17.29 9.37 -10.56
C SER A 375 -17.87 9.12 -9.16
N PRO A 376 -19.05 8.51 -9.03
CA PRO A 376 -19.71 8.26 -7.75
C PRO A 376 -18.86 7.43 -6.79
N SER A 377 -18.11 6.46 -7.29
CA SER A 377 -17.23 5.60 -6.49
C SER A 377 -16.05 6.37 -5.83
N ALA A 378 -15.72 7.58 -6.31
CA ALA A 378 -14.75 8.45 -5.69
C ALA A 378 -15.30 9.28 -4.51
N LEU A 379 -16.62 9.22 -4.25
CA LEU A 379 -17.28 10.00 -3.19
C LEU A 379 -16.61 9.88 -1.81
N PRO A 380 -16.19 8.70 -1.32
CA PRO A 380 -15.54 8.62 -0.02
C PRO A 380 -14.28 9.49 0.10
N LEU A 381 -13.45 9.53 -0.94
CA LEU A 381 -12.20 10.30 -0.97
C LEU A 381 -12.48 11.79 -1.22
N LEU A 382 -13.14 12.11 -2.34
CA LEU A 382 -13.39 13.49 -2.75
C LEU A 382 -14.39 14.19 -1.83
N GLY A 383 -15.38 13.46 -1.31
CA GLY A 383 -16.31 13.97 -0.32
C GLY A 383 -15.59 14.50 0.89
N MET A 384 -14.64 13.73 1.43
CA MET A 384 -13.87 14.12 2.59
C MET A 384 -12.84 15.22 2.27
N LEU A 385 -12.23 15.22 1.09
CA LEU A 385 -11.34 16.30 0.63
C LEU A 385 -12.07 17.65 0.62
N PHE A 386 -13.18 17.71 -0.09
CA PHE A 386 -13.95 18.95 -0.21
C PHE A 386 -14.63 19.36 1.08
N PHE A 387 -15.05 18.39 1.91
CA PHE A 387 -15.57 18.66 3.24
C PHE A 387 -14.50 19.30 4.14
N GLY A 388 -13.29 18.75 4.15
CA GLY A 388 -12.16 19.33 4.89
C GLY A 388 -11.86 20.77 4.47
N ASN A 389 -11.87 21.03 3.16
CA ASN A 389 -11.68 22.38 2.63
C ASN A 389 -12.82 23.32 3.02
N LEU A 390 -14.05 22.88 2.98
CA LEU A 390 -15.20 23.66 3.41
C LEU A 390 -15.11 24.03 4.90
N LEU A 391 -14.65 23.11 5.76
CA LEU A 391 -14.40 23.39 7.18
C LEU A 391 -13.42 24.56 7.36
N LYS A 392 -12.38 24.62 6.53
CA LYS A 392 -11.37 25.67 6.54
C LYS A 392 -11.92 27.00 6.01
N GLU A 393 -12.45 26.99 4.78
CA GLU A 393 -12.80 28.22 4.04
C GLU A 393 -14.10 28.88 4.55
N SER A 394 -14.98 28.14 5.23
CA SER A 394 -16.17 28.70 5.88
C SER A 394 -15.82 29.79 6.90
N GLY A 395 -14.68 29.63 7.57
CA GLY A 395 -14.20 30.54 8.62
C GLY A 395 -14.90 30.41 9.97
N VAL A 396 -16.04 29.69 10.03
CA VAL A 396 -16.82 29.46 11.26
C VAL A 396 -16.45 28.17 11.98
N THR A 397 -15.84 27.22 11.29
CA THR A 397 -15.42 25.91 11.81
C THR A 397 -13.91 25.77 11.97
N LYS A 398 -13.21 26.85 12.25
CA LYS A 398 -11.72 26.87 12.37
C LYS A 398 -11.17 25.80 13.32
N ARG A 399 -11.87 25.54 14.44
CA ARG A 399 -11.44 24.51 15.40
C ARG A 399 -11.47 23.10 14.77
N LEU A 400 -12.52 22.77 14.02
CA LEU A 400 -12.62 21.49 13.33
C LEU A 400 -11.58 21.36 12.21
N ALA A 401 -11.38 22.42 11.43
CA ALA A 401 -10.34 22.48 10.42
C ALA A 401 -8.94 22.24 11.01
N ASN A 402 -8.61 22.90 12.14
CA ASN A 402 -7.34 22.68 12.82
C ASN A 402 -7.19 21.27 13.37
N THR A 403 -8.25 20.68 13.92
CA THR A 403 -8.20 19.28 14.38
C THR A 403 -7.97 18.32 13.20
N ALA A 404 -8.67 18.54 12.09
CA ALA A 404 -8.56 17.68 10.89
C ALA A 404 -7.17 17.79 10.25
N SER A 405 -6.61 19.01 10.15
CA SER A 405 -5.33 19.28 9.48
C SER A 405 -4.09 18.96 10.32
N ASN A 406 -4.24 18.64 11.59
CA ASN A 406 -3.13 18.34 12.50
C ASN A 406 -3.40 17.01 13.22
N ALA A 407 -4.04 17.04 14.38
CA ALA A 407 -4.16 15.86 15.25
C ALA A 407 -4.82 14.66 14.57
N LEU A 408 -5.90 14.86 13.80
CA LEU A 408 -6.61 13.76 13.15
C LEU A 408 -5.74 13.09 12.06
N ILE A 409 -5.16 13.90 11.17
CA ILE A 409 -4.34 13.35 10.08
C ILE A 409 -3.11 12.64 10.65
N ASP A 410 -2.48 13.16 11.70
CA ASP A 410 -1.31 12.55 12.33
C ASP A 410 -1.68 11.21 12.99
N ILE A 411 -2.78 11.14 13.74
CA ILE A 411 -3.27 9.90 14.36
C ILE A 411 -3.57 8.86 13.29
N VAL A 412 -4.32 9.23 12.26
CA VAL A 412 -4.69 8.30 11.18
C VAL A 412 -3.46 7.83 10.41
N THR A 413 -2.47 8.70 10.19
CA THR A 413 -1.21 8.37 9.52
C THR A 413 -0.39 7.35 10.34
N ILE A 414 -0.33 7.50 11.67
CA ILE A 414 0.33 6.53 12.56
C ILE A 414 -0.37 5.17 12.46
N LEU A 415 -1.70 5.15 12.63
CA LEU A 415 -2.47 3.91 12.60
C LEU A 415 -2.35 3.19 11.26
N LEU A 416 -2.48 3.94 10.16
CA LEU A 416 -2.35 3.40 8.82
C LEU A 416 -0.92 2.90 8.56
N GLY A 417 0.10 3.70 8.89
CA GLY A 417 1.50 3.34 8.66
C GLY A 417 1.90 2.07 9.40
N VAL A 418 1.56 1.96 10.69
CA VAL A 418 1.88 0.77 11.50
C VAL A 418 1.14 -0.46 10.98
N THR A 419 -0.15 -0.34 10.67
CA THR A 419 -0.95 -1.50 10.22
C THR A 419 -0.56 -1.96 8.81
N VAL A 420 -0.34 -1.05 7.86
CA VAL A 420 0.16 -1.39 6.52
C VAL A 420 1.57 -1.97 6.60
N GLY A 421 2.45 -1.39 7.41
CA GLY A 421 3.78 -1.94 7.64
C GLY A 421 3.71 -3.36 8.19
N ALA A 422 2.88 -3.60 9.20
CA ALA A 422 2.72 -4.91 9.82
C ALA A 422 2.09 -5.95 8.86
N SER A 423 1.26 -5.55 7.91
CA SER A 423 0.74 -6.46 6.88
C SER A 423 1.78 -6.87 5.82
N THR A 424 2.95 -6.25 5.83
CA THR A 424 4.03 -6.52 4.89
C THR A 424 4.96 -7.59 5.45
N GLN A 425 4.47 -8.81 5.47
CA GLN A 425 5.22 -9.98 5.91
C GLN A 425 6.13 -10.50 4.78
N ALA A 426 7.13 -11.29 5.13
CA ALA A 426 8.14 -11.78 4.18
C ALA A 426 7.55 -12.62 3.06
N ASP A 427 6.60 -13.46 3.36
CA ASP A 427 5.86 -14.34 2.43
C ASP A 427 5.03 -13.56 1.42
N VAL A 428 4.43 -12.46 1.83
CA VAL A 428 3.62 -11.59 0.97
C VAL A 428 4.49 -10.62 0.15
N PHE A 429 5.57 -10.12 0.75
CA PHE A 429 6.37 -9.05 0.12
C PHE A 429 7.52 -9.55 -0.75
N LEU A 430 8.16 -10.66 -0.37
CA LEU A 430 9.31 -11.21 -1.11
C LEU A 430 8.86 -12.14 -2.26
N THR A 431 7.83 -11.72 -3.01
CA THR A 431 7.27 -12.45 -4.15
C THR A 431 7.68 -11.82 -5.49
N LYS A 432 7.53 -12.57 -6.57
CA LYS A 432 7.78 -12.09 -7.94
C LYS A 432 6.81 -10.95 -8.29
N GLU A 433 5.57 -11.07 -7.86
CA GLU A 433 4.50 -10.08 -8.08
C GLU A 433 4.87 -8.75 -7.43
N SER A 434 5.36 -8.76 -6.20
CA SER A 434 5.82 -7.55 -5.51
C SER A 434 6.95 -6.84 -6.26
N LEU A 435 7.92 -7.60 -6.81
CA LEU A 435 8.99 -7.03 -7.62
C LEU A 435 8.46 -6.34 -8.89
N LEU A 436 7.50 -6.98 -9.56
CA LEU A 436 6.85 -6.40 -10.75
C LEU A 436 6.07 -5.14 -10.39
N ILE A 437 5.35 -5.13 -9.26
CA ILE A 437 4.64 -3.96 -8.73
C ILE A 437 5.61 -2.80 -8.49
N PHE A 438 6.76 -3.07 -7.86
CA PHE A 438 7.79 -2.05 -7.67
C PHE A 438 8.34 -1.52 -9.00
N GLY A 439 8.68 -2.40 -9.94
CA GLY A 439 9.16 -1.99 -11.26
C GLY A 439 8.15 -1.12 -12.03
N LEU A 440 6.89 -1.57 -12.06
CA LEU A 440 5.79 -0.83 -12.68
C LEU A 440 5.52 0.51 -11.99
N GLY A 441 5.54 0.54 -10.66
CA GLY A 441 5.32 1.76 -9.90
C GLY A 441 6.38 2.83 -10.17
N ALA A 442 7.67 2.44 -10.24
CA ALA A 442 8.75 3.36 -10.61
C ALA A 442 8.55 3.94 -12.02
N LEU A 443 8.26 3.06 -13.00
CA LEU A 443 8.01 3.46 -14.38
C LEU A 443 6.78 4.37 -14.48
N SER A 444 5.72 4.03 -13.78
CA SER A 444 4.49 4.79 -13.70
C SER A 444 4.73 6.22 -13.23
N PHE A 445 5.46 6.37 -12.14
CA PHE A 445 5.80 7.67 -11.57
C PHE A 445 6.65 8.53 -12.53
N MET A 446 7.59 7.90 -13.24
CA MET A 446 8.37 8.58 -14.27
C MET A 446 7.49 9.04 -15.44
N ILE A 447 6.55 8.20 -15.90
CA ILE A 447 5.60 8.52 -16.99
C ILE A 447 4.68 9.66 -16.55
N ALA A 448 4.10 9.61 -15.35
CA ALA A 448 3.23 10.67 -14.85
C ALA A 448 3.94 12.04 -14.79
N THR A 449 5.17 12.04 -14.28
CA THR A 449 6.01 13.25 -14.25
C THR A 449 6.29 13.77 -15.65
N ALA A 450 6.65 12.89 -16.59
CA ALA A 450 6.91 13.27 -17.97
C ALA A 450 5.66 13.80 -18.67
N ALA A 451 4.52 13.15 -18.49
CA ALA A 451 3.23 13.55 -19.07
C ALA A 451 2.83 14.97 -18.63
N GLY A 452 2.97 15.29 -17.34
CA GLY A 452 2.69 16.64 -16.86
C GLY A 452 3.59 17.70 -17.48
N ILE A 453 4.89 17.43 -17.60
CA ILE A 453 5.85 18.36 -18.24
C ILE A 453 5.55 18.55 -19.74
N LEU A 454 5.32 17.45 -20.45
CA LEU A 454 5.00 17.47 -21.88
C LEU A 454 3.66 18.17 -22.15
N CYS A 455 2.67 18.00 -21.26
CA CYS A 455 1.41 18.72 -21.33
C CYS A 455 1.62 20.23 -21.27
N VAL A 456 2.44 20.74 -20.34
CA VAL A 456 2.76 22.17 -20.27
C VAL A 456 3.44 22.65 -21.56
N LYS A 457 4.39 21.88 -22.09
CA LYS A 457 5.04 22.21 -23.36
C LYS A 457 4.03 22.27 -24.51
N PHE A 458 3.11 21.32 -24.57
CA PHE A 458 2.03 21.32 -25.56
C PHE A 458 1.11 22.52 -25.39
N MET A 459 0.71 22.87 -24.18
CA MET A 459 -0.09 24.06 -23.90
C MET A 459 0.63 25.34 -24.34
N ASN A 460 1.94 25.42 -24.17
CA ASN A 460 2.75 26.58 -24.54
C ASN A 460 2.83 26.81 -26.07
N LEU A 461 2.51 25.82 -26.90
CA LEU A 461 2.40 26.00 -28.35
C LEU A 461 1.23 26.93 -28.73
N PHE A 462 0.19 26.97 -27.91
CA PHE A 462 -1.03 27.77 -28.13
C PHE A 462 -1.02 29.09 -27.34
N LEU A 463 -0.04 29.29 -26.45
CA LEU A 463 0.04 30.48 -25.60
C LEU A 463 1.00 31.52 -26.17
N LYS A 464 0.63 32.81 -26.00
CA LYS A 464 1.49 33.94 -26.35
C LYS A 464 2.72 33.99 -25.43
N GLU A 465 3.83 34.61 -25.89
CA GLU A 465 5.09 34.71 -25.14
C GLU A 465 4.90 35.17 -23.67
N GLY A 466 4.07 36.18 -23.42
CA GLY A 466 3.83 36.72 -22.08
C GLY A 466 2.90 35.88 -21.17
N ASP A 467 2.28 34.82 -21.68
CA ASP A 467 1.34 33.95 -20.96
C ASP A 467 1.83 32.50 -20.86
N LYS A 468 3.06 32.24 -21.33
CA LYS A 468 3.68 30.91 -21.26
C LYS A 468 3.81 30.42 -19.83
N ILE A 469 3.58 29.14 -19.66
CA ILE A 469 3.67 28.41 -18.38
C ILE A 469 5.08 27.82 -18.28
N ASN A 470 5.71 27.92 -17.13
CA ASN A 470 7.00 27.29 -16.90
C ASN A 470 6.83 25.75 -16.86
N PRO A 471 7.48 24.99 -17.77
CA PRO A 471 7.30 23.53 -17.82
C PRO A 471 7.74 22.80 -16.57
N LEU A 472 8.56 23.42 -15.73
CA LEU A 472 8.97 22.81 -14.45
C LEU A 472 7.77 22.55 -13.52
N ILE A 473 6.66 23.31 -13.60
CA ILE A 473 5.50 23.04 -12.76
C ILE A 473 4.70 21.82 -13.23
N GLY A 474 5.00 21.29 -14.42
CA GLY A 474 4.36 20.09 -14.96
C GLY A 474 4.62 18.84 -14.10
N ASN A 475 5.79 18.75 -13.44
CA ASN A 475 6.08 17.65 -12.52
C ASN A 475 5.10 17.60 -11.34
N ALA A 476 4.53 18.75 -10.97
CA ALA A 476 3.60 18.83 -9.85
C ALA A 476 2.19 18.29 -10.19
N GLY A 477 1.93 17.89 -11.44
CA GLY A 477 0.70 17.20 -11.81
C GLY A 477 0.49 15.84 -11.10
N VAL A 478 1.54 15.21 -10.60
CA VAL A 478 1.43 14.05 -9.71
C VAL A 478 0.94 14.48 -8.32
N SER A 479 0.18 13.64 -7.63
CA SER A 479 -0.51 14.01 -6.38
C SER A 479 0.33 13.92 -5.10
N ALA A 480 1.67 13.82 -5.21
CA ALA A 480 2.56 13.90 -4.05
C ALA A 480 2.59 15.34 -3.48
N VAL A 481 1.66 15.64 -2.60
CA VAL A 481 1.46 16.97 -2.00
C VAL A 481 2.17 17.06 -0.65
N PRO A 482 2.93 18.13 -0.37
CA PRO A 482 3.31 19.24 -1.25
C PRO A 482 4.66 19.06 -1.99
N ASP A 483 5.25 17.88 -1.94
CA ASP A 483 6.66 17.66 -2.32
C ASP A 483 6.93 17.89 -3.80
N SER A 484 6.06 17.45 -4.69
CA SER A 484 6.22 17.70 -6.13
C SER A 484 6.24 19.20 -6.46
N ALA A 485 5.42 19.99 -5.78
CA ALA A 485 5.41 21.45 -5.94
C ALA A 485 6.70 22.09 -5.39
N ARG A 486 7.23 21.58 -4.27
CA ARG A 486 8.53 22.01 -3.72
C ARG A 486 9.68 21.68 -4.66
N VAL A 487 9.64 20.52 -5.32
CA VAL A 487 10.65 20.13 -6.32
C VAL A 487 10.66 21.13 -7.49
N SER A 488 9.48 21.56 -7.99
CA SER A 488 9.40 22.61 -9.02
C SER A 488 10.13 23.88 -8.58
N GLN A 489 9.88 24.34 -7.35
CA GLN A 489 10.50 25.53 -6.78
C GLN A 489 12.02 25.37 -6.67
N VAL A 490 12.47 24.29 -6.05
CA VAL A 490 13.91 24.02 -5.82
C VAL A 490 14.67 23.88 -7.12
N GLU A 491 14.08 23.20 -8.13
CA GLU A 491 14.72 23.04 -9.43
C GLU A 491 14.74 24.35 -10.21
N GLY A 492 13.64 25.13 -10.20
CA GLY A 492 13.57 26.45 -10.86
C GLY A 492 14.60 27.44 -10.32
N GLN A 493 14.74 27.53 -9.01
CA GLN A 493 15.68 28.43 -8.34
C GLN A 493 17.18 28.10 -8.63
N LYS A 494 17.49 26.91 -9.12
CA LYS A 494 18.86 26.60 -9.56
C LYS A 494 19.27 27.35 -10.82
N TYR A 495 18.31 27.74 -11.65
CA TYR A 495 18.52 28.46 -12.91
C TYR A 495 18.25 29.94 -12.78
N ASP A 496 17.26 30.31 -11.97
CA ASP A 496 16.91 31.68 -11.65
C ASP A 496 16.41 31.79 -10.20
N PRO A 497 17.23 32.29 -9.27
CA PRO A 497 16.85 32.43 -7.85
C PRO A 497 15.65 33.33 -7.61
N SER A 498 15.30 34.22 -8.54
CA SER A 498 14.14 35.12 -8.42
C SER A 498 12.84 34.48 -8.89
N ASN A 499 12.89 33.30 -9.53
CA ASN A 499 11.72 32.64 -10.08
C ASN A 499 10.99 31.79 -9.01
N HIS A 500 9.84 32.28 -8.57
CA HIS A 500 9.04 31.64 -7.52
C HIS A 500 7.92 30.79 -8.13
N LEU A 501 8.18 29.50 -8.36
CA LEU A 501 7.25 28.57 -9.01
C LEU A 501 6.27 27.90 -8.06
N LEU A 502 6.53 27.90 -6.74
CA LEU A 502 5.73 27.15 -5.77
C LEU A 502 4.24 27.51 -5.82
N MET A 503 3.93 28.81 -5.86
CA MET A 503 2.54 29.29 -5.92
C MET A 503 1.77 28.77 -7.14
N HIS A 504 2.46 28.59 -8.25
CA HIS A 504 1.89 28.06 -9.50
C HIS A 504 1.84 26.55 -9.52
N ALA A 505 2.84 25.89 -8.93
CA ALA A 505 2.93 24.42 -8.87
C ALA A 505 1.90 23.78 -7.93
N VAL A 506 1.38 24.53 -6.93
CA VAL A 506 0.31 24.06 -6.04
C VAL A 506 -0.97 23.75 -6.83
N ALA A 507 -1.32 24.52 -7.85
CA ALA A 507 -2.54 24.31 -8.63
C ALA A 507 -2.57 22.93 -9.34
N PRO A 508 -1.57 22.56 -10.17
CA PRO A 508 -1.53 21.24 -10.78
C PRO A 508 -1.35 20.11 -9.73
N ASN A 509 -0.68 20.38 -8.62
CA ASN A 509 -0.47 19.39 -7.57
C ASN A 509 -1.79 18.97 -6.90
N VAL A 510 -2.62 19.94 -6.55
CA VAL A 510 -3.96 19.70 -5.98
C VAL A 510 -4.90 19.10 -7.04
N ALA A 511 -4.80 19.54 -8.30
CA ALA A 511 -5.53 18.91 -9.40
C ALA A 511 -5.16 17.45 -9.60
N GLY A 512 -3.90 17.09 -9.34
CA GLY A 512 -3.42 15.70 -9.32
C GLY A 512 -4.14 14.84 -8.27
N VAL A 513 -4.32 15.36 -7.05
CA VAL A 513 -5.07 14.64 -5.97
C VAL A 513 -6.51 14.38 -6.37
N ILE A 514 -7.18 15.39 -6.93
CA ILE A 514 -8.55 15.22 -7.43
C ILE A 514 -8.55 14.19 -8.58
N GLY A 515 -7.56 14.29 -9.48
CA GLY A 515 -7.41 13.39 -10.62
C GLY A 515 -7.19 11.93 -10.22
N SER A 516 -6.30 11.66 -9.26
CA SER A 516 -6.03 10.31 -8.76
C SER A 516 -7.27 9.69 -8.11
N ALA A 517 -8.00 10.46 -7.29
CA ALA A 517 -9.23 9.99 -6.66
C ALA A 517 -10.35 9.73 -7.70
N VAL A 518 -10.48 10.57 -8.74
CA VAL A 518 -11.40 10.34 -9.86
C VAL A 518 -10.99 9.08 -10.64
N ALA A 519 -9.68 8.92 -10.94
CA ALA A 519 -9.17 7.75 -11.65
C ALA A 519 -9.45 6.45 -10.87
N ALA A 520 -9.24 6.46 -9.55
CA ALA A 520 -9.59 5.34 -8.70
C ALA A 520 -11.08 5.02 -8.75
N GLY A 521 -11.94 6.04 -8.66
CA GLY A 521 -13.39 5.85 -8.76
C GLY A 521 -13.83 5.33 -10.13
N VAL A 522 -13.19 5.76 -11.22
CA VAL A 522 -13.43 5.24 -12.58
C VAL A 522 -13.04 3.77 -12.65
N LEU A 523 -11.84 3.39 -12.20
CA LEU A 523 -11.38 1.99 -12.18
C LEU A 523 -12.32 1.11 -11.35
N MET A 524 -12.76 1.57 -10.17
CA MET A 524 -13.74 0.85 -9.35
C MET A 524 -15.07 0.66 -10.10
N SER A 525 -15.59 1.69 -10.75
CA SER A 525 -16.85 1.60 -11.48
C SER A 525 -16.77 0.65 -12.68
N PHE A 526 -15.62 0.50 -13.31
CA PHE A 526 -15.43 -0.41 -14.44
C PHE A 526 -15.29 -1.87 -14.05
N PHE A 527 -14.69 -2.17 -12.89
CA PHE A 527 -14.26 -3.53 -12.57
C PHE A 527 -14.96 -4.13 -11.32
N MET A 528 -15.77 -3.36 -10.61
CA MET A 528 -16.54 -3.83 -9.46
C MET A 528 -18.08 -3.83 -9.69
N LEU A 529 -18.52 -3.31 -10.83
CA LEU A 529 -19.90 -3.46 -11.30
C LEU A 529 -20.00 -4.65 -12.25
#